data_0dc3cf53673991f10d393af37d774dd8
#
_entry.id   0dc3cf53673991f10d393af37d774dd8
#
_cell.length_a   1.000
_cell.length_b   1.000
_cell.length_c   1.000
_cell.angle_alpha   90.00
_cell.angle_beta   90.00
_cell.angle_gamma   90.00
#
_symmetry.space_group_name_H-M   'P 1'
#
loop_
_entity.id
_entity.type
_entity.pdbx_description
1 polymer ?
#
loop_
_entity_poly.entity_id
_entity_poly.type
_entity_poly.pdbx_seq_one_letter_code
_entity_poly.pdbx_strand_id
1 'polypeptide(L)'
;MPDVLLTLYCAGADGTLIAGALRGATGRAVHLREETVFGHDFSDASTAERVTGQLDRRAIDVTLPEESVASVIGAVERLNRAAPVRWHVTPVVAGGRLP
;
A
#
# COMPACT_ATOMS: atom_id res chain seq x y z
N MET A 1 -18.49 -0.03 -13.82
CA MET A 1 -18.08 0.63 -12.56
C MET A 1 -16.68 1.16 -12.72
N PRO A 2 -16.39 2.36 -12.24
CA PRO A 2 -15.07 2.94 -12.40
C PRO A 2 -14.03 2.20 -11.57
N ASP A 3 -12.84 2.11 -12.12
CA ASP A 3 -11.69 1.67 -11.37
C ASP A 3 -11.11 2.83 -10.56
N VAL A 4 -10.47 2.47 -9.48
CA VAL A 4 -9.73 3.40 -8.64
C VAL A 4 -8.32 2.87 -8.42
N LEU A 5 -7.42 3.76 -8.06
CA LEU A 5 -6.06 3.38 -7.64
C LEU A 5 -6.04 3.35 -6.12
N LEU A 6 -5.81 2.17 -5.56
CA LEU A 6 -5.57 1.99 -4.14
C LEU A 6 -4.07 2.00 -3.90
N THR A 7 -3.62 2.90 -3.03
CA THR A 7 -2.22 2.96 -2.63
C THR A 7 -2.13 2.71 -1.12
N LEU A 8 -1.25 1.77 -0.75
CA LEU A 8 -0.96 1.48 0.65
C LEU A 8 0.49 1.82 0.94
N TYR A 9 0.72 2.37 2.13
CA TYR A 9 2.06 2.69 2.61
C TYR A 9 2.33 1.85 3.85
N CYS A 10 3.41 1.08 3.83
CA CYS A 10 3.72 0.14 4.90
C CYS A 10 5.21 0.16 5.25
N ALA A 11 5.55 -0.47 6.36
CA ALA A 11 6.94 -0.68 6.72
C ALA A 11 7.64 -1.58 5.70
N GLY A 12 8.93 -1.40 5.53
CA GLY A 12 9.71 -2.20 4.59
C GLY A 12 9.56 -3.69 4.80
N ALA A 13 9.48 -4.13 6.06
CA ALA A 13 9.32 -5.55 6.40
C ALA A 13 7.98 -6.15 5.94
N ASP A 14 6.96 -5.32 5.72
CA ASP A 14 5.62 -5.78 5.37
C ASP A 14 5.34 -5.76 3.87
N GLY A 15 6.24 -5.21 3.07
CA GLY A 15 5.99 -4.92 1.65
C GLY A 15 5.57 -6.14 0.84
N THR A 16 6.36 -7.20 0.87
CA THR A 16 6.06 -8.41 0.08
C THR A 16 4.85 -9.16 0.62
N LEU A 17 4.65 -9.14 1.92
CA LEU A 17 3.47 -9.76 2.55
C LEU A 17 2.18 -9.10 2.04
N ILE A 18 2.13 -7.77 2.08
CA ILE A 18 0.95 -7.01 1.65
C ILE A 18 0.76 -7.14 0.13
N ALA A 19 1.82 -7.00 -0.65
CA ALA A 19 1.74 -7.14 -2.09
C ALA A 19 1.20 -8.52 -2.50
N GLY A 20 1.65 -9.58 -1.83
CA GLY A 20 1.14 -10.92 -2.06
C GLY A 20 -0.33 -11.07 -1.74
N ALA A 21 -0.78 -10.47 -0.64
CA ALA A 21 -2.19 -10.48 -0.26
C ALA A 21 -3.07 -9.73 -1.26
N LEU A 22 -2.60 -8.58 -1.75
CA LEU A 22 -3.33 -7.81 -2.76
C LEU A 22 -3.43 -8.58 -4.08
N ARG A 23 -2.33 -9.18 -4.50
CA ARG A 23 -2.33 -10.00 -5.71
C ARG A 23 -3.30 -11.16 -5.60
N GLY A 24 -3.32 -11.84 -4.44
CA GLY A 24 -4.24 -12.94 -4.21
C GLY A 24 -5.70 -12.53 -4.17
N ALA A 25 -5.98 -11.37 -3.57
CA ALA A 25 -7.35 -10.88 -3.42
C ALA A 25 -7.92 -10.28 -4.70
N THR A 26 -7.08 -9.69 -5.57
CA THR A 26 -7.55 -8.98 -6.75
C THR A 26 -7.29 -9.70 -8.06
N GLY A 27 -6.30 -10.58 -8.13
CA GLY A 27 -5.85 -11.18 -9.37
C GLY A 27 -5.23 -10.18 -10.34
N ARG A 28 -4.90 -8.98 -9.88
CA ARG A 28 -4.37 -7.90 -10.71
C ARG A 28 -2.90 -7.66 -10.44
N ALA A 29 -2.25 -6.93 -11.35
CA ALA A 29 -0.87 -6.52 -11.16
C ALA A 29 -0.76 -5.58 -9.95
N VAL A 30 0.23 -5.82 -9.11
CA VAL A 30 0.50 -5.02 -7.92
C VAL A 30 1.89 -4.43 -8.08
N HIS A 31 1.99 -3.10 -7.91
CA HIS A 31 3.25 -2.38 -8.04
C HIS A 31 3.76 -2.03 -6.66
N LEU A 32 5.03 -2.32 -6.40
CA LEU A 32 5.68 -2.04 -5.14
C LEU A 32 6.88 -1.13 -5.39
N ARG A 33 6.94 -0.01 -4.64
CA ARG A 33 8.05 0.95 -4.70
C ARG A 33 8.66 1.13 -3.32
N GLU A 34 9.96 1.35 -3.29
CA GLU A 34 10.65 1.78 -2.09
C GLU A 34 10.55 3.30 -1.96
N GLU A 35 10.28 3.78 -0.75
CA GLU A 35 10.16 5.21 -0.46
C GLU A 35 10.85 5.55 0.84
N THR A 36 11.43 6.75 0.88
CA THR A 36 11.88 7.36 2.12
C THR A 36 10.92 8.51 2.44
N VAL A 37 10.36 8.49 3.64
CA VAL A 37 9.38 9.49 4.08
C VAL A 37 10.00 10.34 5.18
N PHE A 38 9.80 11.66 5.06
CA PHE A 38 10.27 12.64 6.06
C PHE A 38 9.04 13.24 6.74
N GLY A 39 9.15 13.48 8.06
CA GLY A 39 8.16 14.32 8.77
C GLY A 39 7.22 13.57 9.69
N HIS A 40 5.93 13.68 9.47
CA HIS A 40 4.93 13.60 10.52
C HIS A 40 4.60 12.25 11.15
N ASP A 41 4.94 11.13 10.57
CA ASP A 41 4.41 9.85 11.05
C ASP A 41 5.38 9.07 11.93
N PHE A 42 6.10 9.79 12.77
CA PHE A 42 7.11 9.18 13.63
C PHE A 42 6.55 8.30 14.74
N SER A 43 5.23 8.34 14.98
CA SER A 43 4.61 7.38 15.89
C SER A 43 4.76 5.94 15.38
N ASP A 44 4.86 5.75 14.07
CA ASP A 44 5.04 4.44 13.42
C ASP A 44 6.51 4.11 13.18
N ALA A 45 7.42 5.00 13.57
CA ALA A 45 8.84 4.85 13.28
C ALA A 45 9.53 3.89 14.26
N SER A 46 10.50 3.13 13.75
CA SER A 46 11.43 2.39 14.59
C SER A 46 12.36 3.37 15.33
N THR A 47 13.11 2.87 16.31
CA THR A 47 14.10 3.68 17.01
C THR A 47 15.13 4.28 16.06
N ALA A 48 15.64 3.48 15.12
CA ALA A 48 16.60 3.94 14.13
C ALA A 48 16.02 5.04 13.24
N GLU A 49 14.77 4.88 12.81
CA GLU A 49 14.09 5.89 11.98
C GLU A 49 13.89 7.20 12.73
N ARG A 50 13.57 7.14 14.02
CA ARG A 50 13.44 8.35 14.86
C ARG A 50 14.75 9.11 14.96
N VAL A 51 15.86 8.40 15.04
CA VAL A 51 17.20 9.02 15.13
C VAL A 51 17.56 9.72 13.83
N THR A 52 17.29 9.08 12.68
CA THR A 52 17.63 9.63 11.37
C THR A 52 16.63 10.67 10.86
N GLY A 53 15.40 10.66 11.40
CA GLY A 53 14.32 11.52 10.91
C GLY A 53 13.74 11.04 9.58
N GLN A 54 13.97 9.79 9.20
CA GLN A 54 13.53 9.20 7.94
C GLN A 54 12.81 7.89 8.19
N LEU A 55 11.72 7.68 7.48
CA LEU A 55 10.94 6.45 7.53
C LEU A 55 11.19 5.63 6.28
N ASP A 56 11.60 4.37 6.45
CA ASP A 56 11.69 3.41 5.35
C ASP A 56 10.32 2.81 5.12
N ARG A 57 9.76 3.06 3.94
CA ARG A 57 8.40 2.62 3.58
C ARG A 57 8.38 1.96 2.22
N ARG A 58 7.31 1.20 2.01
CA ARG A 58 6.96 0.66 0.69
C ARG A 58 5.62 1.22 0.30
N ALA A 59 5.51 1.73 -0.92
CA ALA A 59 4.24 2.14 -1.50
C ALA A 59 3.76 1.02 -2.43
N ILE A 60 2.53 0.59 -2.26
CA ILE A 60 1.98 -0.54 -3.00
C ILE A 60 0.70 -0.08 -3.68
N ASP A 61 0.68 -0.17 -5.01
CA ASP A 61 -0.43 0.27 -5.84
C ASP A 61 -1.14 -0.90 -6.50
N VAL A 62 -2.45 -0.84 -6.51
CA VAL A 62 -3.28 -1.74 -7.30
C VAL A 62 -4.48 -0.98 -7.83
N THR A 63 -4.81 -1.19 -9.11
CA THR A 63 -6.02 -0.63 -9.73
C THR A 63 -7.10 -1.69 -9.62
N LEU A 64 -8.27 -1.30 -9.09
CA LEU A 64 -9.37 -2.23 -8.84
C LEU A 64 -10.70 -1.48 -8.88
N PRO A 65 -11.83 -2.22 -9.03
CA PRO A 65 -13.14 -1.59 -8.91
C PRO A 65 -13.34 -0.96 -7.52
N GLU A 66 -13.95 0.20 -7.50
CA GLU A 66 -14.18 0.93 -6.24
C GLU A 66 -14.89 0.08 -5.19
N GLU A 67 -15.88 -0.71 -5.59
CA GLU A 67 -16.64 -1.56 -4.68
C GLU A 67 -15.81 -2.69 -4.04
N SER A 68 -14.63 -2.96 -4.56
CA SER A 68 -13.75 -4.00 -4.02
C SER A 68 -12.81 -3.49 -2.92
N VAL A 69 -12.71 -2.17 -2.74
CA VAL A 69 -11.73 -1.57 -1.82
C VAL A 69 -11.92 -2.06 -0.39
N ALA A 70 -13.14 -2.04 0.12
CA ALA A 70 -13.40 -2.42 1.50
C ALA A 70 -12.98 -3.88 1.78
N SER A 71 -13.27 -4.78 0.85
CA SER A 71 -12.90 -6.19 0.97
C SER A 71 -11.39 -6.39 0.98
N VAL A 72 -10.69 -5.67 0.11
CA VAL A 72 -9.23 -5.74 -0.01
C VAL A 72 -8.56 -5.17 1.25
N ILE A 73 -9.03 -4.04 1.74
CA ILE A 73 -8.52 -3.46 3.00
C ILE A 73 -8.75 -4.43 4.16
N GLY A 74 -9.89 -5.09 4.21
CA GLY A 74 -10.16 -6.11 5.23
C GLY A 74 -9.17 -7.27 5.17
N ALA A 75 -8.77 -7.69 3.97
CA ALA A 75 -7.76 -8.74 3.81
C ALA A 75 -6.40 -8.29 4.35
N VAL A 76 -6.00 -7.04 4.09
CA VAL A 76 -4.74 -6.49 4.63
C VAL A 76 -4.81 -6.36 6.14
N GLU A 77 -5.94 -5.93 6.68
CA GLU A 77 -6.15 -5.78 8.12
C GLU A 77 -5.94 -7.10 8.87
N ARG A 78 -6.30 -8.23 8.26
CA ARG A 78 -6.15 -9.56 8.87
C ARG A 78 -4.74 -10.12 8.82
N LEU A 79 -3.82 -9.48 8.12
CA LEU A 79 -2.42 -9.94 8.05
C LEU A 79 -1.70 -9.68 9.37
N ASN A 80 -0.72 -10.55 9.66
CA ASN A 80 0.16 -10.34 10.80
C ASN A 80 1.32 -9.41 10.40
N ARG A 81 1.04 -8.12 10.43
CA ARG A 81 1.95 -7.07 10.00
C ARG A 81 2.83 -6.59 11.15
N ALA A 82 4.02 -6.09 10.80
CA ALA A 82 4.95 -5.52 11.77
C ALA A 82 4.54 -4.11 12.23
N ALA A 83 3.81 -3.36 11.39
CA ALA A 83 3.49 -1.96 11.66
C ALA A 83 2.15 -1.57 11.05
N PRO A 84 1.58 -0.43 11.48
CA PRO A 84 0.38 0.13 10.86
C PRO A 84 0.57 0.43 9.39
N VAL A 85 -0.55 0.43 8.65
CA VAL A 85 -0.58 0.72 7.22
C VAL A 85 -1.49 1.92 6.98
N ARG A 86 -0.99 2.87 6.19
CA ARG A 86 -1.82 3.97 5.70
C ARG A 86 -2.26 3.66 4.29
N TRP A 87 -3.42 4.11 3.92
CA TRP A 87 -3.90 3.91 2.57
C TRP A 87 -4.79 5.06 2.12
N HIS A 88 -4.85 5.23 0.81
CA HIS A 88 -5.82 6.14 0.20
C HIS A 88 -6.22 5.62 -1.17
N VAL A 89 -7.29 6.20 -1.70
CA VAL A 89 -7.86 5.82 -2.98
C VAL A 89 -7.98 7.07 -3.84
N THR A 90 -7.56 6.97 -5.09
CA THR A 90 -7.71 8.05 -6.06
C THR A 90 -8.49 7.56 -7.28
N PRO A 91 -9.32 8.43 -7.89
CA PRO A 91 -10.02 8.04 -9.11
C PRO A 91 -9.04 7.80 -10.25
N VAL A 92 -9.36 6.81 -11.09
CA VAL A 92 -8.66 6.62 -12.36
C VAL A 92 -9.57 7.14 -13.45
N VAL A 93 -9.19 8.26 -14.06
CA VAL A 93 -10.01 8.93 -15.07
C VAL A 93 -9.98 8.16 -16.39
N ALA A 94 -8.80 7.64 -16.75
CA ALA A 94 -8.63 6.85 -17.96
C ALA A 94 -7.45 5.92 -17.77
N GLY A 95 -7.50 4.80 -18.43
CA GLY A 95 -6.39 3.85 -18.38
C GLY A 95 -6.52 2.85 -19.52
N GLY A 96 -5.43 2.15 -19.82
CA GLY A 96 -5.42 1.17 -20.87
C GLY A 96 -4.05 0.53 -21.03
N ARG A 97 -3.96 -0.35 -22.00
CA ARG A 97 -2.72 -1.06 -22.32
C ARG A 97 -2.42 -0.87 -23.82
N LEU A 98 -1.21 -0.42 -24.09
CA LEU A 98 -0.71 -0.37 -25.48
C LEU A 98 0.05 -1.66 -25.76
N PRO A 99 -0.19 -2.30 -26.92
CA PRO A 99 0.55 -3.50 -27.32
C PRO A 99 2.00 -3.19 -27.69
#